data_8b5fee5da26ade689ae7045424a80b78
#
_entry.id   8b5fee5da26ade689ae7045424a80b78
#
_cell.length_a   1.000
_cell.length_b   1.000
_cell.length_c   1.000
_cell.angle_alpha   90.00
_cell.angle_beta   90.00
_cell.angle_gamma   90.00
#
_symmetry.space_group_name_H-M   'P 1'
#
loop_
_entity.id
_entity.type
_entity.pdbx_description
1 polymer ?
#
loop_
_entity_poly.entity_id
_entity_poly.type
_entity_poly.pdbx_seq_one_letter_code
_entity_poly.pdbx_strand_id
1 'polypeptide(L)'
;MCELLAMSANVPTDIVFSFTGLAERGGVTGPHVDGWGITFYEGKGNRTFKDASASSKSHIADLIKSYPIKSEIVVSHIRQANRGCVSLVNTHPFTRELWGRYWTYAHNGQLSEYHDKFTVSRFQPVGDTDSELAFCWILESVVNHFGEQEPENMQPVFDYIATLADEIRELGVFNMLLSNGIDLMAYCTNNLCHITRRAPFGKATLIDTDVVIDFSQETTPNDVVTVIATRPLTNNENWVVLSPGDWKLFRKGELVLG
;
A
#
# COMPACT_ATOMS: atom_id res chain seq x y z
N MET A 1 -0.81 7.72 13.80
CA MET A 1 -0.51 7.56 12.35
C MET A 1 -0.88 6.14 11.97
N CYS A 2 -1.38 5.93 10.76
CA CYS A 2 -1.82 4.63 10.24
C CYS A 2 -0.66 3.64 10.00
N GLU A 3 -0.96 2.41 9.60
CA GLU A 3 0.04 1.43 9.18
C GLU A 3 -0.21 1.03 7.72
N LEU A 4 0.85 0.96 6.94
CA LEU A 4 0.87 0.55 5.53
C LEU A 4 1.54 -0.81 5.39
N LEU A 5 1.06 -1.60 4.43
CA LEU A 5 1.71 -2.83 3.96
C LEU A 5 1.45 -2.98 2.46
N ALA A 6 2.47 -3.34 1.71
CA ALA A 6 2.31 -3.78 0.34
C ALA A 6 3.27 -4.92 -0.02
N MET A 7 2.95 -5.62 -1.09
CA MET A 7 3.77 -6.68 -1.67
C MET A 7 3.84 -6.52 -3.18
N SER A 8 5.05 -6.71 -3.73
CA SER A 8 5.28 -6.97 -5.15
C SER A 8 6.04 -8.28 -5.28
N ALA A 9 5.59 -9.17 -6.14
CA ALA A 9 6.17 -10.50 -6.34
C ALA A 9 6.25 -10.86 -7.83
N ASN A 10 7.21 -11.70 -8.22
CA ASN A 10 7.32 -12.19 -9.59
C ASN A 10 6.47 -13.46 -9.86
N VAL A 11 5.91 -14.02 -8.81
CA VAL A 11 4.97 -15.16 -8.85
C VAL A 11 3.79 -14.89 -7.92
N PRO A 12 2.60 -15.41 -8.19
CA PRO A 12 1.47 -15.28 -7.29
C PRO A 12 1.80 -15.85 -5.90
N THR A 13 1.90 -14.97 -4.92
CA THR A 13 2.34 -15.25 -3.54
C THR A 13 1.25 -14.81 -2.57
N ASP A 14 1.02 -15.54 -1.48
CA ASP A 14 0.16 -15.05 -0.41
C ASP A 14 0.92 -14.11 0.52
N ILE A 15 0.18 -13.21 1.17
CA ILE A 15 0.72 -12.22 2.11
C ILE A 15 0.34 -12.54 3.56
N VAL A 16 -0.20 -13.74 3.82
CA VAL A 16 -0.79 -14.11 5.11
C VAL A 16 0.17 -13.88 6.28
N PHE A 17 1.44 -14.28 6.14
CA PHE A 17 2.45 -14.05 7.17
C PHE A 17 2.61 -12.56 7.52
N SER A 18 2.87 -11.71 6.52
CA SER A 18 3.07 -10.27 6.72
C SER A 18 1.78 -9.58 7.19
N PHE A 19 0.62 -9.99 6.65
CA PHE A 19 -0.68 -9.45 7.06
C PHE A 19 -1.04 -9.86 8.49
N THR A 20 -0.65 -11.05 8.96
CA THR A 20 -0.85 -11.47 10.35
C THR A 20 -0.16 -10.51 11.31
N GLY A 21 1.12 -10.18 11.07
CA GLY A 21 1.83 -9.20 11.90
C GLY A 21 1.24 -7.81 11.81
N LEU A 22 0.87 -7.35 10.60
CA LEU A 22 0.21 -6.05 10.44
C LEU A 22 -1.12 -6.00 11.20
N ALA A 23 -1.95 -7.04 11.12
CA ALA A 23 -3.29 -7.07 11.72
C ALA A 23 -3.26 -6.92 13.24
N GLU A 24 -2.21 -7.41 13.92
CA GLU A 24 -2.02 -7.22 15.37
C GLU A 24 -1.82 -5.75 15.75
N ARG A 25 -1.25 -4.92 14.86
CA ARG A 25 -1.13 -3.48 15.05
C ARG A 25 -2.48 -2.77 15.07
N GLY A 26 -3.51 -3.42 14.60
CA GLY A 26 -4.89 -2.94 14.60
C GLY A 26 -5.63 -3.25 15.89
N GLY A 27 -5.12 -2.83 17.04
CA GLY A 27 -5.80 -2.90 18.33
C GLY A 27 -5.24 -3.89 19.35
N VAL A 28 -4.14 -4.61 19.05
CA VAL A 28 -3.41 -5.45 20.02
C VAL A 28 -2.06 -4.80 20.34
N THR A 29 -1.14 -4.70 19.39
CA THR A 29 0.20 -4.13 19.58
C THR A 29 0.28 -2.64 19.21
N GLY A 30 -0.78 -2.11 18.57
CA GLY A 30 -0.90 -0.71 18.19
C GLY A 30 -2.30 -0.12 18.45
N PRO A 31 -2.44 1.21 18.40
CA PRO A 31 -3.69 1.92 18.70
C PRO A 31 -4.67 2.02 17.51
N HIS A 32 -4.39 1.37 16.38
CA HIS A 32 -5.05 1.58 15.10
C HIS A 32 -6.37 0.79 15.01
N VAL A 33 -7.47 1.36 15.50
CA VAL A 33 -8.76 0.63 15.65
C VAL A 33 -9.88 1.12 14.73
N ASP A 34 -9.60 2.08 13.83
CA ASP A 34 -10.62 2.84 13.10
C ASP A 34 -10.85 2.33 11.66
N GLY A 35 -10.56 1.07 11.44
CA GLY A 35 -10.76 0.38 10.18
C GLY A 35 -9.46 -0.14 9.54
N TRP A 36 -9.63 -1.02 8.57
CA TRP A 36 -8.54 -1.61 7.80
C TRP A 36 -9.05 -2.06 6.43
N GLY A 37 -8.12 -2.30 5.52
CA GLY A 37 -8.45 -2.92 4.25
C GLY A 37 -7.22 -3.47 3.54
N ILE A 38 -7.49 -4.35 2.59
CA ILE A 38 -6.49 -5.02 1.76
C ILE A 38 -7.04 -5.25 0.36
N THR A 39 -6.22 -4.98 -0.64
CA THR A 39 -6.52 -5.21 -2.05
C THR A 39 -5.51 -6.17 -2.65
N PHE A 40 -6.01 -7.20 -3.32
CA PHE A 40 -5.24 -8.18 -4.08
C PHE A 40 -5.53 -8.00 -5.56
N TYR A 41 -4.50 -7.99 -6.40
CA TYR A 41 -4.67 -7.97 -7.85
C TYR A 41 -4.65 -9.39 -8.43
N GLU A 42 -5.54 -9.62 -9.40
CA GLU A 42 -5.63 -10.84 -10.18
C GLU A 42 -5.82 -10.46 -11.65
N GLY A 43 -4.73 -10.43 -12.41
CA GLY A 43 -4.71 -9.87 -13.76
C GLY A 43 -5.10 -8.38 -13.76
N LYS A 44 -6.11 -8.01 -14.55
CA LYS A 44 -6.66 -6.64 -14.59
C LYS A 44 -7.68 -6.35 -13.48
N GLY A 45 -8.19 -7.40 -12.82
CA GLY A 45 -9.15 -7.28 -11.75
C GLY A 45 -8.47 -7.10 -10.38
N ASN A 46 -9.24 -6.63 -9.41
CA ASN A 46 -8.81 -6.64 -8.03
C ASN A 46 -9.91 -7.17 -7.10
N ARG A 47 -9.47 -7.65 -5.95
CA ARG A 47 -10.34 -8.12 -4.86
C ARG A 47 -9.99 -7.31 -3.63
N THR A 48 -10.95 -6.53 -3.16
CA THR A 48 -10.75 -5.64 -2.01
C THR A 48 -11.65 -6.06 -0.85
N PHE A 49 -11.05 -6.18 0.32
CA PHE A 49 -11.75 -6.39 1.59
C PHE A 49 -11.50 -5.18 2.50
N LYS A 50 -12.56 -4.69 3.13
CA LYS A 50 -12.51 -3.55 4.05
C LYS A 50 -13.45 -3.78 5.22
N ASP A 51 -13.05 -3.28 6.38
CA ASP A 51 -13.87 -3.23 7.57
C ASP A 51 -13.60 -1.91 8.32
N ALA A 52 -14.64 -1.27 8.83
CA ALA A 52 -14.51 -0.06 9.63
C ALA A 52 -14.19 -0.35 11.11
N SER A 53 -14.09 -1.61 11.50
CA SER A 53 -13.65 -2.06 12.82
C SER A 53 -12.16 -2.37 12.88
N ALA A 54 -11.62 -2.55 14.09
CA ALA A 54 -10.23 -2.96 14.29
C ALA A 54 -9.93 -4.29 13.60
N SER A 55 -8.77 -4.41 12.91
CA SER A 55 -8.38 -5.65 12.23
C SER A 55 -8.25 -6.84 13.17
N SER A 56 -7.83 -6.61 14.41
CA SER A 56 -7.72 -7.65 15.45
C SER A 56 -9.07 -8.21 15.93
N LYS A 57 -10.19 -7.55 15.58
CA LYS A 57 -11.56 -7.95 15.94
C LYS A 57 -12.43 -8.26 14.73
N SER A 58 -11.86 -8.22 13.53
CA SER A 58 -12.60 -8.38 12.29
C SER A 58 -12.60 -9.83 11.83
N HIS A 59 -13.78 -10.42 11.71
CA HIS A 59 -13.94 -11.76 11.13
C HIS A 59 -13.50 -11.83 9.66
N ILE A 60 -13.52 -10.70 8.93
CA ILE A 60 -13.00 -10.63 7.57
C ILE A 60 -11.48 -10.74 7.60
N ALA A 61 -10.79 -10.11 8.57
CA ALA A 61 -9.34 -10.25 8.74
C ALA A 61 -8.96 -11.70 9.09
N ASP A 62 -9.75 -12.36 9.94
CA ASP A 62 -9.54 -13.78 10.27
C ASP A 62 -9.75 -14.70 9.06
N LEU A 63 -10.73 -14.38 8.21
CA LEU A 63 -10.90 -15.09 6.93
C LEU A 63 -9.66 -14.97 6.06
N ILE A 64 -9.08 -13.76 5.91
CA ILE A 64 -7.89 -13.52 5.08
C ILE A 64 -6.66 -14.24 5.66
N LYS A 65 -6.50 -14.26 6.98
CA LYS A 65 -5.42 -15.01 7.65
C LYS A 65 -5.54 -16.53 7.47
N SER A 66 -6.75 -17.04 7.29
CA SER A 66 -7.04 -18.48 7.14
C SER A 66 -7.20 -18.96 5.69
N TYR A 67 -7.43 -18.05 4.75
CA TYR A 67 -7.63 -18.36 3.33
C TYR A 67 -6.60 -17.64 2.46
N PRO A 68 -5.49 -18.29 2.08
CA PRO A 68 -4.41 -17.65 1.36
C PRO A 68 -4.85 -17.25 -0.06
N ILE A 69 -4.91 -15.95 -0.30
CA ILE A 69 -5.16 -15.37 -1.63
C ILE A 69 -3.81 -15.05 -2.26
N LYS A 70 -3.50 -15.74 -3.36
CA LYS A 70 -2.24 -15.52 -4.09
C LYS A 70 -2.39 -14.35 -5.05
N SER A 71 -1.41 -13.44 -5.02
CA SER A 71 -1.37 -12.23 -5.84
C SER A 71 0.08 -11.82 -6.10
N GLU A 72 0.33 -11.14 -7.22
CA GLU A 72 1.64 -10.53 -7.48
C GLU A 72 1.74 -9.13 -6.86
N ILE A 73 0.61 -8.45 -6.67
CA ILE A 73 0.55 -7.13 -6.05
C ILE A 73 -0.53 -7.11 -4.96
N VAL A 74 -0.14 -6.66 -3.77
CA VAL A 74 -1.08 -6.45 -2.65
C VAL A 74 -0.82 -5.06 -2.05
N VAL A 75 -1.90 -4.35 -1.69
CA VAL A 75 -1.84 -3.09 -0.94
C VAL A 75 -2.78 -3.18 0.25
N SER A 76 -2.29 -2.90 1.44
CA SER A 76 -3.06 -2.94 2.69
C SER A 76 -2.79 -1.73 3.58
N HIS A 77 -3.77 -1.42 4.41
CA HIS A 77 -3.73 -0.28 5.32
C HIS A 77 -4.51 -0.59 6.59
N ILE A 78 -3.99 -0.13 7.73
CA ILE A 78 -4.73 -0.08 9.00
C ILE A 78 -4.86 1.37 9.45
N ARG A 79 -6.09 1.77 9.73
CA ARG A 79 -6.46 3.15 9.98
C ARG A 79 -6.40 3.50 11.46
N GLN A 80 -5.82 4.67 11.74
CA GLN A 80 -6.06 5.44 12.95
C GLN A 80 -6.62 6.79 12.50
N ALA A 81 -7.89 7.03 12.78
CA ALA A 81 -8.58 8.24 12.36
C ALA A 81 -8.17 9.42 13.23
N ASN A 82 -7.49 10.40 12.64
CA ASN A 82 -7.27 11.71 13.27
C ASN A 82 -8.33 12.71 12.79
N ARG A 83 -8.90 12.48 11.60
CA ARG A 83 -9.97 13.27 10.97
C ARG A 83 -10.89 12.34 10.18
N GLY A 84 -12.12 12.81 9.89
CA GLY A 84 -13.15 12.06 9.18
C GLY A 84 -13.82 10.99 10.05
N CYS A 85 -15.03 10.63 9.70
CA CYS A 85 -15.79 9.59 10.40
C CYS A 85 -15.16 8.21 10.23
N VAL A 86 -15.29 7.36 11.24
CA VAL A 86 -14.99 5.93 11.11
C VAL A 86 -16.10 5.30 10.26
N SER A 87 -15.78 4.98 9.01
CA SER A 87 -16.73 4.45 8.02
C SER A 87 -16.00 3.75 6.88
N LEU A 88 -16.69 2.88 6.14
CA LEU A 88 -16.11 2.17 4.99
C LEU A 88 -15.68 3.11 3.86
N VAL A 89 -16.39 4.21 3.63
CA VAL A 89 -16.03 5.19 2.60
C VAL A 89 -14.69 5.87 2.88
N ASN A 90 -14.31 5.99 4.15
CA ASN A 90 -13.06 6.59 4.62
C ASN A 90 -11.96 5.55 4.90
N THR A 91 -12.20 4.30 4.56
CA THR A 91 -11.25 3.20 4.80
C THR A 91 -10.44 2.88 3.55
N HIS A 92 -9.12 2.94 3.67
CA HIS A 92 -8.18 2.54 2.62
C HIS A 92 -8.14 1.00 2.43
N PRO A 93 -7.61 0.50 1.29
CA PRO A 93 -7.14 1.25 0.12
C PRO A 93 -8.29 1.85 -0.68
N PHE A 94 -8.05 2.99 -1.33
CA PHE A 94 -8.95 3.54 -2.33
C PHE A 94 -8.61 3.01 -3.71
N THR A 95 -9.64 2.86 -4.56
CA THR A 95 -9.46 2.35 -5.92
C THR A 95 -10.22 3.22 -6.92
N ARG A 96 -9.58 3.54 -8.04
CA ARG A 96 -10.19 4.21 -9.19
C ARG A 96 -9.74 3.53 -10.48
N GLU A 97 -10.58 3.57 -11.49
CA GLU A 97 -10.21 3.15 -12.83
C GLU A 97 -9.47 4.29 -13.54
N LEU A 98 -8.35 3.95 -14.20
CA LEU A 98 -7.66 4.82 -15.13
C LEU A 98 -6.99 3.97 -16.21
N TRP A 99 -7.25 4.30 -17.49
CA TRP A 99 -6.69 3.64 -18.67
C TRP A 99 -6.98 2.12 -18.75
N GLY A 100 -8.21 1.71 -18.34
CA GLY A 100 -8.62 0.31 -18.35
C GLY A 100 -7.97 -0.56 -17.27
N ARG A 101 -7.40 0.06 -16.23
CA ARG A 101 -6.82 -0.60 -15.05
C ARG A 101 -7.37 -0.03 -13.76
N TYR A 102 -7.37 -0.84 -12.72
CA TYR A 102 -7.59 -0.35 -11.38
C TYR A 102 -6.29 0.21 -10.81
N TRP A 103 -6.33 1.45 -10.35
CA TRP A 103 -5.29 2.07 -9.53
C TRP A 103 -5.71 2.01 -8.08
N THR A 104 -4.86 1.48 -7.24
CA THR A 104 -5.10 1.31 -5.80
C THR A 104 -4.11 2.14 -5.01
N TYR A 105 -4.62 2.86 -4.02
CA TYR A 105 -3.87 3.82 -3.25
C TYR A 105 -4.11 3.65 -1.76
N ALA A 106 -3.04 3.78 -0.96
CA ALA A 106 -3.08 3.89 0.49
C ALA A 106 -2.13 4.98 0.97
N HIS A 107 -2.55 5.74 1.98
CA HIS A 107 -1.80 6.85 2.55
C HIS A 107 -1.74 6.73 4.06
N ASN A 108 -0.55 6.94 4.62
CA ASN A 108 -0.30 7.12 6.04
C ASN A 108 0.26 8.51 6.30
N GLY A 109 -0.57 9.39 6.81
CA GLY A 109 -0.22 10.76 7.10
C GLY A 109 -1.43 11.62 7.41
N GLN A 110 -1.23 12.93 7.33
CA GLN A 110 -2.27 13.94 7.47
C GLN A 110 -1.84 15.19 6.73
N LEU A 111 -2.74 15.73 5.90
CA LEU A 111 -2.54 16.95 5.12
C LEU A 111 -3.35 18.09 5.71
N SER A 112 -2.83 19.31 5.59
CA SER A 112 -3.49 20.56 5.97
C SER A 112 -3.55 21.49 4.77
N GLU A 113 -4.52 22.40 4.76
CA GLU A 113 -4.68 23.45 3.72
C GLU A 113 -4.76 22.92 2.28
N TYR A 114 -5.26 21.69 2.11
CA TYR A 114 -5.26 20.96 0.83
C TYR A 114 -6.46 21.31 -0.07
N HIS A 115 -7.56 21.85 0.47
CA HIS A 115 -8.80 22.06 -0.27
C HIS A 115 -8.63 23.01 -1.47
N ASP A 116 -7.86 24.07 -1.31
CA ASP A 116 -7.63 25.04 -2.39
C ASP A 116 -6.67 24.50 -3.46
N LYS A 117 -5.79 23.56 -3.08
CA LYS A 117 -4.82 22.96 -3.98
C LYS A 117 -5.42 21.80 -4.79
N PHE A 118 -6.21 20.93 -4.17
CA PHE A 118 -6.71 19.72 -4.81
C PHE A 118 -8.04 19.96 -5.52
N THR A 119 -7.97 20.55 -6.72
CA THR A 119 -9.13 20.70 -7.60
C THR A 119 -9.29 19.45 -8.45
N VAL A 120 -10.47 18.82 -8.39
CA VAL A 120 -10.83 17.61 -9.12
C VAL A 120 -12.16 17.78 -9.83
N SER A 121 -12.30 17.19 -11.01
CA SER A 121 -13.51 17.23 -11.83
C SER A 121 -13.94 15.84 -12.27
N ARG A 122 -13.01 15.02 -12.74
CA ARG A 122 -13.25 13.67 -13.26
C ARG A 122 -13.26 12.63 -12.14
N PHE A 123 -12.28 12.69 -11.25
CA PHE A 123 -12.16 11.76 -10.14
C PHE A 123 -12.73 12.41 -8.88
N GLN A 124 -13.89 11.94 -8.43
CA GLN A 124 -14.53 12.50 -7.24
C GLN A 124 -14.29 11.62 -6.01
N PRO A 125 -13.91 12.19 -4.85
CA PRO A 125 -13.89 11.44 -3.61
C PRO A 125 -15.31 11.00 -3.21
N VAL A 126 -15.42 9.84 -2.58
CA VAL A 126 -16.69 9.32 -2.04
C VAL A 126 -16.80 9.64 -0.55
N GLY A 127 -15.66 9.58 0.16
CA GLY A 127 -15.54 9.98 1.56
C GLY A 127 -15.15 11.45 1.72
N ASP A 128 -14.71 11.77 2.92
CA ASP A 128 -14.35 13.14 3.32
C ASP A 128 -12.87 13.25 3.81
N THR A 129 -12.03 12.27 3.44
CA THR A 129 -10.63 12.27 3.85
C THR A 129 -9.74 13.06 2.88
N ASP A 130 -8.75 13.75 3.45
CA ASP A 130 -7.63 14.36 2.72
C ASP A 130 -6.92 13.36 1.78
N SER A 131 -6.79 12.14 2.25
CA SER A 131 -6.15 11.04 1.55
C SER A 131 -6.85 10.67 0.25
N GLU A 132 -8.18 10.52 0.26
CA GLU A 132 -8.94 10.18 -0.95
C GLU A 132 -8.94 11.32 -1.95
N LEU A 133 -9.06 12.57 -1.47
CA LEU A 133 -9.00 13.75 -2.32
C LEU A 133 -7.62 13.90 -2.96
N ALA A 134 -6.52 13.65 -2.22
CA ALA A 134 -5.16 13.63 -2.78
C ALA A 134 -5.00 12.57 -3.87
N PHE A 135 -5.55 11.36 -3.67
CA PHE A 135 -5.54 10.32 -4.69
C PHE A 135 -6.30 10.74 -5.96
N CYS A 136 -7.50 11.30 -5.81
CA CYS A 136 -8.28 11.81 -6.93
C CYS A 136 -7.51 12.91 -7.68
N TRP A 137 -6.85 13.82 -6.96
CA TRP A 137 -6.05 14.89 -7.55
C TRP A 137 -4.81 14.37 -8.29
N ILE A 138 -4.12 13.36 -7.76
CA ILE A 138 -3.01 12.70 -8.45
C ILE A 138 -3.48 12.13 -9.79
N LEU A 139 -4.58 11.37 -9.81
CA LEU A 139 -5.10 10.79 -11.05
C LEU A 139 -5.60 11.86 -12.04
N GLU A 140 -6.26 12.91 -11.55
CA GLU A 140 -6.67 14.05 -12.36
C GLU A 140 -5.46 14.72 -13.03
N SER A 141 -4.40 14.98 -12.27
CA SER A 141 -3.16 15.57 -12.76
C SER A 141 -2.47 14.68 -13.80
N VAL A 142 -2.44 13.37 -13.56
CA VAL A 142 -1.88 12.39 -14.50
C VAL A 142 -2.63 12.40 -15.83
N VAL A 143 -3.97 12.38 -15.82
CA VAL A 143 -4.77 12.45 -17.06
C VAL A 143 -4.58 13.78 -17.78
N ASN A 144 -4.56 14.88 -17.05
CA ASN A 144 -4.35 16.21 -17.63
C ASN A 144 -2.98 16.34 -18.31
N HIS A 145 -1.96 15.62 -17.78
CA HIS A 145 -0.60 15.67 -18.33
C HIS A 145 -0.38 14.68 -19.48
N PHE A 146 -0.85 13.44 -19.36
CA PHE A 146 -0.57 12.35 -20.30
C PHE A 146 -1.74 12.03 -21.26
N GLY A 147 -2.94 12.56 -21.01
CA GLY A 147 -4.13 12.32 -21.84
C GLY A 147 -4.93 11.08 -21.43
N GLU A 148 -5.91 10.75 -22.28
CA GLU A 148 -6.94 9.74 -22.02
C GLU A 148 -6.51 8.28 -22.27
N GLN A 149 -5.32 8.06 -22.83
CA GLN A 149 -4.82 6.74 -23.19
C GLN A 149 -3.59 6.38 -22.39
N GLU A 150 -3.48 5.10 -22.01
CA GLU A 150 -2.30 4.58 -21.29
C GLU A 150 -1.04 4.79 -22.15
N PRO A 151 -0.02 5.50 -21.64
CA PRO A 151 1.26 5.62 -22.33
C PRO A 151 1.96 4.26 -22.50
N GLU A 152 2.65 4.05 -23.63
CA GLU A 152 3.42 2.83 -23.87
C GLU A 152 4.54 2.64 -22.81
N ASN A 153 5.14 3.73 -22.34
CA ASN A 153 6.13 3.73 -21.27
C ASN A 153 5.54 4.40 -20.03
N MET A 154 5.41 3.61 -18.97
CA MET A 154 4.87 4.09 -17.68
C MET A 154 5.89 4.80 -16.79
N GLN A 155 7.19 4.75 -17.10
CA GLN A 155 8.21 5.40 -16.29
C GLN A 155 7.97 6.91 -16.14
N PRO A 156 7.74 7.70 -17.22
CA PRO A 156 7.46 9.13 -17.08
C PRO A 156 6.22 9.44 -16.24
N VAL A 157 5.23 8.51 -16.21
CA VAL A 157 4.04 8.66 -15.37
C VAL A 157 4.41 8.58 -13.89
N PHE A 158 5.23 7.60 -13.49
CA PHE A 158 5.66 7.46 -12.10
C PHE A 158 6.66 8.57 -11.70
N ASP A 159 7.52 9.01 -12.60
CA ASP A 159 8.37 10.18 -12.38
C ASP A 159 7.53 11.45 -12.11
N TYR A 160 6.46 11.65 -12.88
CA TYR A 160 5.52 12.76 -12.68
C TYR A 160 4.75 12.61 -11.36
N ILE A 161 4.26 11.41 -11.02
CA ILE A 161 3.59 11.16 -9.75
C ILE A 161 4.54 11.46 -8.57
N ALA A 162 5.84 11.18 -8.70
CA ALA A 162 6.82 11.53 -7.68
C ALA A 162 6.91 13.06 -7.49
N THR A 163 6.87 13.85 -8.56
CA THR A 163 6.83 15.31 -8.44
C THR A 163 5.56 15.83 -7.77
N LEU A 164 4.41 15.20 -8.06
CA LEU A 164 3.15 15.52 -7.37
C LEU A 164 3.22 15.16 -5.87
N ALA A 165 3.85 14.03 -5.54
CA ALA A 165 4.05 13.61 -4.16
C ALA A 165 4.97 14.58 -3.40
N ASP A 166 6.01 15.13 -4.05
CA ASP A 166 6.85 16.20 -3.51
C ASP A 166 6.05 17.48 -3.22
N GLU A 167 5.09 17.82 -4.08
CA GLU A 167 4.18 18.94 -3.82
C GLU A 167 3.21 18.67 -2.67
N ILE A 168 2.70 17.43 -2.54
CA ILE A 168 1.75 17.06 -1.48
C ILE A 168 2.43 17.05 -0.12
N ARG A 169 3.68 16.59 -0.03
CA ARG A 169 4.41 16.55 1.26
C ARG A 169 4.64 17.92 1.89
N GLU A 170 4.58 18.99 1.13
CA GLU A 170 4.64 20.36 1.66
C GLU A 170 3.38 20.71 2.48
N LEU A 171 2.29 19.96 2.29
CA LEU A 171 1.03 20.11 3.02
C LEU A 171 0.97 19.24 4.28
N GLY A 172 1.95 18.34 4.50
CA GLY A 172 1.99 17.48 5.68
C GLY A 172 2.68 16.15 5.47
N VAL A 173 2.45 15.23 6.39
CA VAL A 173 3.02 13.88 6.31
C VAL A 173 2.33 13.09 5.21
N PHE A 174 3.11 12.59 4.23
CA PHE A 174 2.61 11.87 3.06
C PHE A 174 3.44 10.61 2.76
N ASN A 175 3.16 9.51 3.44
CA ASN A 175 3.70 8.20 3.06
C ASN A 175 2.67 7.49 2.19
N MET A 176 3.03 7.16 0.96
CA MET A 176 2.10 6.66 -0.05
C MET A 176 2.51 5.28 -0.56
N LEU A 177 1.52 4.42 -0.76
CA LEU A 177 1.59 3.25 -1.62
C LEU A 177 0.58 3.43 -2.76
N LEU A 178 1.05 3.26 -4.00
CA LEU A 178 0.23 3.38 -5.20
C LEU A 178 0.56 2.25 -6.17
N SER A 179 -0.45 1.60 -6.73
CA SER A 179 -0.26 0.54 -7.72
C SER A 179 -1.29 0.61 -8.84
N ASN A 180 -0.87 0.27 -10.06
CA ASN A 180 -1.72 0.05 -11.24
C ASN A 180 -1.95 -1.45 -11.52
N GLY A 181 -1.57 -2.34 -10.57
CA GLY A 181 -1.66 -3.79 -10.71
C GLY A 181 -0.46 -4.46 -11.40
N ILE A 182 0.49 -3.69 -11.89
CA ILE A 182 1.77 -4.16 -12.48
C ILE A 182 2.94 -3.58 -11.69
N ASP A 183 2.91 -2.29 -11.46
CA ASP A 183 3.90 -1.52 -10.73
C ASP A 183 3.38 -1.19 -9.33
N LEU A 184 4.27 -1.16 -8.37
CA LEU A 184 4.00 -0.74 -7.00
C LEU A 184 4.97 0.39 -6.64
N MET A 185 4.44 1.59 -6.47
CA MET A 185 5.19 2.76 -6.04
C MET A 185 5.04 2.97 -4.54
N ALA A 186 6.16 3.26 -3.89
CA ALA A 186 6.23 3.71 -2.51
C ALA A 186 6.87 5.09 -2.46
N TYR A 187 6.28 6.04 -1.73
CA TYR A 187 6.82 7.37 -1.47
C TYR A 187 6.87 7.63 0.03
N CYS A 188 8.00 8.13 0.53
CA CYS A 188 8.26 8.29 1.95
C CYS A 188 8.42 9.75 2.35
N THR A 189 7.68 10.17 3.39
CA THR A 189 7.94 11.44 4.08
C THR A 189 8.67 11.24 5.41
N ASN A 190 8.36 10.17 6.14
CA ASN A 190 8.99 9.94 7.45
C ASN A 190 9.14 8.47 7.87
N ASN A 191 8.20 7.59 7.51
CA ASN A 191 8.18 6.22 7.99
C ASN A 191 7.76 5.24 6.89
N LEU A 192 8.72 4.68 6.21
CA LEU A 192 8.50 3.58 5.27
C LEU A 192 9.79 2.76 5.15
N CYS A 193 9.66 1.46 5.01
CA CYS A 193 10.77 0.57 4.79
C CYS A 193 10.35 -0.60 3.89
N HIS A 194 11.31 -1.25 3.27
CA HIS A 194 11.06 -2.44 2.47
C HIS A 194 12.11 -3.51 2.71
N ILE A 195 11.74 -4.75 2.37
CA ILE A 195 12.65 -5.89 2.27
C ILE A 195 12.38 -6.61 0.96
N THR A 196 13.44 -6.97 0.24
CA THR A 196 13.35 -7.84 -0.94
C THR A 196 13.93 -9.19 -0.59
N ARG A 197 13.10 -10.22 -0.60
CA ARG A 197 13.48 -11.61 -0.42
C ARG A 197 13.71 -12.26 -1.77
N ARG A 198 14.82 -12.98 -1.88
CA ARG A 198 15.18 -13.78 -3.05
C ARG A 198 15.37 -15.23 -2.64
N ALA A 199 14.88 -16.15 -3.43
CA ALA A 199 15.06 -17.56 -3.14
C ALA A 199 16.55 -17.96 -3.10
N PRO A 200 16.94 -18.87 -2.18
CA PRO A 200 16.12 -19.49 -1.15
C PRO A 200 15.81 -18.52 -0.02
N PHE A 201 14.53 -18.37 0.33
CA PHE A 201 14.15 -17.53 1.47
C PHE A 201 14.50 -18.23 2.78
N GLY A 202 14.86 -17.43 3.79
CA GLY A 202 15.19 -17.93 5.12
C GLY A 202 14.00 -18.01 6.06
N LYS A 203 14.31 -18.11 7.35
CA LYS A 203 13.33 -18.02 8.43
C LYS A 203 13.04 -16.56 8.73
N ALA A 204 11.77 -16.24 8.94
CA ALA A 204 11.32 -14.93 9.39
C ALA A 204 10.50 -15.06 10.68
N THR A 205 10.70 -14.11 11.59
CA THR A 205 10.00 -14.03 12.88
C THR A 205 9.30 -12.70 12.98
N LEU A 206 7.98 -12.70 13.16
CA LEU A 206 7.19 -11.47 13.32
C LEU A 206 7.53 -10.78 14.64
N ILE A 207 7.49 -9.44 14.62
CA ILE A 207 7.68 -8.59 15.82
C ILE A 207 6.41 -8.56 16.67
N ASP A 208 5.26 -8.51 16.02
CA ASP A 208 3.97 -8.25 16.65
C ASP A 208 3.28 -9.52 17.18
N THR A 209 3.86 -10.71 16.95
CA THR A 209 3.35 -12.01 17.41
C THR A 209 4.47 -13.06 17.38
N ASP A 210 4.31 -14.16 18.11
CA ASP A 210 5.29 -15.25 18.20
C ASP A 210 5.32 -16.17 16.96
N VAL A 211 4.81 -15.71 15.81
CA VAL A 211 4.77 -16.50 14.58
C VAL A 211 6.13 -16.48 13.90
N VAL A 212 6.62 -17.68 13.63
CA VAL A 212 7.83 -17.94 12.86
C VAL A 212 7.48 -18.76 11.63
N ILE A 213 8.00 -18.36 10.47
CA ILE A 213 7.87 -19.12 9.23
C ILE A 213 9.24 -19.48 8.69
N ASP A 214 9.32 -20.66 8.06
CA ASP A 214 10.48 -21.07 7.27
C ASP A 214 10.07 -21.08 5.80
N PHE A 215 10.37 -20.01 5.09
CA PHE A 215 10.02 -19.85 3.69
C PHE A 215 10.77 -20.80 2.74
N SER A 216 11.82 -21.50 3.21
CA SER A 216 12.58 -22.44 2.36
C SER A 216 11.72 -23.58 1.83
N GLN A 217 10.60 -23.88 2.51
CA GLN A 217 9.65 -24.94 2.13
C GLN A 217 8.58 -24.45 1.14
N GLU A 218 8.41 -23.12 1.01
CA GLU A 218 7.28 -22.48 0.30
C GLU A 218 7.71 -21.82 -1.02
N THR A 219 9.02 -21.81 -1.33
CA THR A 219 9.55 -21.00 -2.45
C THR A 219 10.19 -21.84 -3.55
N THR A 220 10.06 -21.35 -4.78
CA THR A 220 10.79 -21.89 -5.94
C THR A 220 12.11 -21.14 -6.14
N PRO A 221 13.09 -21.72 -6.89
CA PRO A 221 14.46 -21.16 -6.98
C PRO A 221 14.57 -19.73 -7.52
N ASN A 222 13.54 -19.22 -8.19
CA ASN A 222 13.58 -17.89 -8.83
C ASN A 222 12.61 -16.88 -8.21
N ASP A 223 11.99 -17.21 -7.08
CA ASP A 223 11.04 -16.34 -6.45
C ASP A 223 11.71 -15.08 -5.90
N VAL A 224 11.10 -13.94 -6.22
CA VAL A 224 11.48 -12.62 -5.70
C VAL A 224 10.24 -11.94 -5.16
N VAL A 225 10.28 -11.56 -3.89
CA VAL A 225 9.17 -10.90 -3.20
C VAL A 225 9.69 -9.69 -2.45
N THR A 226 9.18 -8.51 -2.78
CA THR A 226 9.38 -7.30 -1.97
C THR A 226 8.15 -7.05 -1.12
N VAL A 227 8.38 -6.83 0.17
CA VAL A 227 7.38 -6.36 1.12
C VAL A 227 7.75 -4.94 1.56
N ILE A 228 6.77 -4.04 1.57
CA ILE A 228 6.90 -2.66 2.00
C ILE A 228 6.00 -2.46 3.21
N ALA A 229 6.48 -1.79 4.25
CA ALA A 229 5.69 -1.51 5.46
C ALA A 229 6.07 -0.16 6.08
N THR A 230 5.17 0.40 6.90
CA THR A 230 5.48 1.61 7.69
C THR A 230 6.68 1.38 8.61
N ARG A 231 6.74 0.21 9.25
CA ARG A 231 7.84 -0.24 10.12
C ARG A 231 8.12 -1.71 9.86
N PRO A 232 9.34 -2.19 10.12
CA PRO A 232 9.67 -3.61 10.00
C PRO A 232 8.60 -4.51 10.63
N LEU A 233 8.28 -5.60 9.97
CA LEU A 233 7.35 -6.63 10.46
C LEU A 233 8.09 -7.80 11.11
N THR A 234 9.38 -7.93 10.82
CA THR A 234 10.23 -9.02 11.33
C THR A 234 11.46 -8.47 12.04
N ASN A 235 11.96 -9.21 13.04
CA ASN A 235 13.08 -8.80 13.89
C ASN A 235 14.42 -9.43 13.48
N ASN A 236 14.40 -10.41 12.61
CA ASN A 236 15.59 -11.20 12.21
C ASN A 236 15.94 -11.02 10.71
N GLU A 237 15.38 -10.01 10.06
CA GLU A 237 15.65 -9.68 8.66
C GLU A 237 16.11 -8.22 8.51
N ASN A 238 16.86 -7.95 7.43
CA ASN A 238 17.39 -6.61 7.16
C ASN A 238 16.41 -5.79 6.30
N TRP A 239 15.70 -4.86 6.92
CA TRP A 239 14.84 -3.92 6.25
C TRP A 239 15.60 -2.66 5.84
N VAL A 240 15.37 -2.21 4.62
CA VAL A 240 15.88 -0.94 4.09
C VAL A 240 14.90 0.16 4.43
N VAL A 241 15.34 1.14 5.23
CA VAL A 241 14.52 2.31 5.60
C VAL A 241 14.66 3.37 4.52
N LEU A 242 13.54 3.95 4.07
CA LEU A 242 13.51 5.05 3.12
C LEU A 242 13.72 6.38 3.86
N SER A 243 14.48 7.27 3.23
CA SER A 243 14.67 8.65 3.71
C SER A 243 13.48 9.56 3.29
N PRO A 244 13.27 10.70 3.96
CA PRO A 244 12.28 11.68 3.54
C PRO A 244 12.53 12.17 2.10
N GLY A 245 11.50 12.06 1.25
CA GLY A 245 11.57 12.40 -0.17
C GLY A 245 11.97 11.24 -1.07
N ASP A 246 12.41 10.10 -0.50
CA ASP A 246 12.68 8.91 -1.30
C ASP A 246 11.37 8.35 -1.85
N TRP A 247 11.44 7.91 -3.11
CA TRP A 247 10.42 7.05 -3.69
C TRP A 247 11.06 5.86 -4.39
N LYS A 248 10.33 4.77 -4.48
CA LYS A 248 10.77 3.51 -5.07
C LYS A 248 9.65 2.91 -5.90
N LEU A 249 10.01 2.36 -7.06
CA LEU A 249 9.08 1.62 -7.93
C LEU A 249 9.51 0.17 -8.00
N PHE A 250 8.59 -0.71 -7.69
CA PHE A 250 8.80 -2.15 -7.72
C PHE A 250 7.94 -2.79 -8.81
N ARG A 251 8.53 -3.73 -9.55
CA ARG A 251 7.85 -4.56 -10.54
C ARG A 251 8.33 -5.99 -10.40
N LYS A 252 7.39 -6.93 -10.25
CA LYS A 252 7.70 -8.36 -10.08
C LYS A 252 8.72 -8.63 -8.97
N GLY A 253 8.53 -7.97 -7.83
CA GLY A 253 9.44 -8.10 -6.69
C GLY A 253 10.77 -7.34 -6.80
N GLU A 254 11.10 -6.79 -7.95
CA GLU A 254 12.36 -6.07 -8.19
C GLU A 254 12.20 -4.57 -8.06
N LEU A 255 13.21 -3.89 -7.51
CA LEU A 255 13.33 -2.44 -7.57
C LEU A 255 13.72 -2.04 -9.01
N VAL A 256 12.87 -1.25 -9.67
CA VAL A 256 13.09 -0.81 -11.06
C VAL A 256 13.44 0.67 -11.17
N LEU A 257 13.02 1.52 -10.22
CA LEU A 257 13.33 2.95 -10.15
C LEU A 257 13.41 3.43 -8.70
N GLY A 258 14.16 4.51 -8.49
CA GLY A 258 14.24 5.22 -7.22
C GLY A 258 15.56 5.12 -6.46
#